data_6a37154c38db0a01cc3f1f708586b9ee
#
_entry.id   6a37154c38db0a01cc3f1f708586b9ee
#
_cell.length_a   1.000
_cell.length_b   1.000
_cell.length_c   1.000
_cell.angle_alpha   90.00
_cell.angle_beta   90.00
_cell.angle_gamma   90.00
#
_symmetry.space_group_name_H-M   'P 1'
#
loop_
_entity.id
_entity.type
_entity.pdbx_description
1 polymer ?
#
loop_
_entity_poly.entity_id
_entity_poly.type
_entity_poly.pdbx_seq_one_letter_code
_entity_poly.pdbx_strand_id
1 'polypeptide(L)'
;MKTKYFDVKDAGISVKCKLYYGEGHTFSRVVLACHGFGGNKDNAITQKLAATLLPVHKDTAVLAFDWPCHGEDVKQKLSLQDCTRYLETVVQYARHTLGAKALLASGNSFGGYLLLKHLYEKENPFEKILLRCPAVCMYQALMQGIVKSGQAESLKKKDALVGTDKKIRVCAAFVEELRNNDITTWDYTNHSDEVLILQGTKDELIPHDVVQAFADQNGLDMISVENADHRFRDPVKTREFIDYAMQYFFE
;
A
#
# COMPACT_ATOMS: atom_id res chain seq x y z
N MET A 1 -23.36 -3.57 -1.39
CA MET A 1 -22.15 -2.76 -1.62
C MET A 1 -22.27 -2.06 -2.95
N LYS A 2 -22.09 -0.74 -2.97
CA LYS A 2 -22.04 0.12 -4.15
C LYS A 2 -20.59 0.47 -4.45
N THR A 3 -20.32 0.85 -5.70
CA THR A 3 -19.00 1.31 -6.13
C THR A 3 -19.10 2.56 -6.96
N LYS A 4 -18.11 3.46 -6.83
CA LYS A 4 -18.01 4.68 -7.63
C LYS A 4 -16.57 4.88 -8.09
N TYR A 5 -16.37 5.09 -9.39
CA TYR A 5 -15.10 5.48 -9.99
C TYR A 5 -15.08 6.99 -10.19
N PHE A 6 -13.96 7.63 -9.88
CA PHE A 6 -13.80 9.08 -10.02
C PHE A 6 -12.33 9.47 -9.93
N ASP A 7 -12.06 10.71 -10.28
CA ASP A 7 -10.73 11.31 -10.15
C ASP A 7 -10.73 12.31 -8.99
N VAL A 8 -9.73 12.21 -8.13
CA VAL A 8 -9.40 13.27 -7.16
C VAL A 8 -8.36 14.16 -7.79
N LYS A 9 -8.67 15.44 -7.94
CA LYS A 9 -7.79 16.42 -8.58
C LYS A 9 -7.29 17.43 -7.55
N ASP A 10 -5.99 17.65 -7.55
CA ASP A 10 -5.33 18.66 -6.72
C ASP A 10 -4.00 19.09 -7.34
N ALA A 11 -3.73 20.42 -7.35
CA ALA A 11 -2.44 21.01 -7.74
C ALA A 11 -1.77 20.37 -8.97
N GLY A 12 -2.55 20.09 -10.02
CA GLY A 12 -2.04 19.53 -11.30
C GLY A 12 -1.84 18.02 -11.31
N ILE A 13 -2.28 17.30 -10.27
CA ILE A 13 -2.38 15.84 -10.27
C ILE A 13 -3.83 15.40 -10.37
N SER A 14 -4.06 14.17 -10.87
CA SER A 14 -5.37 13.55 -10.99
C SER A 14 -5.23 12.09 -10.60
N VAL A 15 -5.68 11.76 -9.39
CA VAL A 15 -5.57 10.41 -8.81
C VAL A 15 -6.83 9.63 -9.18
N LYS A 16 -6.67 8.49 -9.85
CA LYS A 16 -7.75 7.57 -10.22
C LYS A 16 -8.19 6.79 -8.99
N CYS A 17 -9.43 6.97 -8.58
CA CYS A 17 -9.99 6.41 -7.35
C CYS A 17 -11.18 5.50 -7.58
N LYS A 18 -11.38 4.59 -6.64
CA LYS A 18 -12.57 3.74 -6.53
C LYS A 18 -13.04 3.71 -5.08
N LEU A 19 -14.27 4.12 -4.86
CA LEU A 19 -14.92 4.07 -3.57
C LEU A 19 -15.86 2.87 -3.50
N TYR A 20 -15.73 2.07 -2.45
CA TYR A 20 -16.69 1.04 -2.05
C TYR A 20 -17.46 1.54 -0.82
N TYR A 21 -18.78 1.47 -0.85
CA TYR A 21 -19.63 2.00 0.22
C TYR A 21 -20.98 1.28 0.31
N GLY A 22 -21.66 1.47 1.43
CA GLY A 22 -23.01 0.97 1.68
C GLY A 22 -24.08 1.93 1.11
N GLU A 23 -25.05 2.29 1.94
CA GLU A 23 -26.15 3.19 1.54
C GLU A 23 -25.94 4.66 1.92
N GLY A 24 -24.96 4.97 2.75
CA GLY A 24 -24.65 6.33 3.18
C GLY A 24 -23.92 7.17 2.13
N HIS A 25 -23.86 8.47 2.36
CA HIS A 25 -23.07 9.43 1.56
C HIS A 25 -21.98 10.13 2.40
N THR A 26 -22.04 10.01 3.71
CA THR A 26 -21.02 10.48 4.65
C THR A 26 -20.51 9.29 5.47
N PHE A 27 -19.22 9.24 5.73
CA PHE A 27 -18.58 8.10 6.36
C PHE A 27 -17.77 8.59 7.56
N SER A 28 -18.05 8.07 8.75
CA SER A 28 -17.26 8.40 9.94
C SER A 28 -15.86 7.77 9.86
N ARG A 29 -15.73 6.64 9.15
CA ARG A 29 -14.47 5.94 8.92
C ARG A 29 -14.22 5.72 7.43
N VAL A 30 -12.96 5.88 7.02
CA VAL A 30 -12.51 5.49 5.67
C VAL A 30 -11.26 4.63 5.78
N VAL A 31 -11.30 3.46 5.15
CA VAL A 31 -10.13 2.59 4.98
C VAL A 31 -9.49 2.92 3.63
N LEU A 32 -8.28 3.48 3.64
CA LEU A 32 -7.47 3.66 2.43
C LEU A 32 -6.82 2.32 2.06
N ALA A 33 -7.03 1.86 0.83
CA ALA A 33 -6.46 0.63 0.32
C ALA A 33 -5.32 0.93 -0.67
N CYS A 34 -4.09 0.71 -0.21
CA CYS A 34 -2.84 1.01 -0.90
C CYS A 34 -2.27 -0.26 -1.55
N HIS A 35 -2.44 -0.40 -2.86
CA HIS A 35 -2.00 -1.58 -3.61
C HIS A 35 -0.47 -1.67 -3.77
N GLY A 36 0.03 -2.88 -4.05
CA GLY A 36 1.44 -3.15 -4.30
C GLY A 36 1.90 -2.76 -5.72
N PHE A 37 3.22 -2.86 -5.96
CA PHE A 37 3.85 -2.57 -7.25
C PHE A 37 3.23 -3.41 -8.38
N GLY A 38 2.82 -2.74 -9.45
CA GLY A 38 2.11 -3.35 -10.58
C GLY A 38 0.66 -3.74 -10.29
N GLY A 39 0.12 -3.37 -9.13
CA GLY A 39 -1.31 -3.48 -8.82
C GLY A 39 -2.13 -2.30 -9.34
N ASN A 40 -3.37 -2.22 -8.87
CA ASN A 40 -4.29 -1.10 -9.16
C ASN A 40 -5.44 -1.07 -8.15
N LYS A 41 -6.29 -0.03 -8.22
CA LYS A 41 -7.47 0.16 -7.37
C LYS A 41 -8.54 -0.94 -7.47
N ASP A 42 -8.48 -1.77 -8.50
CA ASP A 42 -9.46 -2.84 -8.75
C ASP A 42 -9.01 -4.22 -8.23
N ASN A 43 -8.03 -4.27 -7.33
CA ASN A 43 -7.52 -5.55 -6.85
C ASN A 43 -8.56 -6.35 -6.05
N ALA A 44 -8.53 -7.68 -6.21
CA ALA A 44 -9.54 -8.59 -5.66
C ALA A 44 -9.56 -8.62 -4.13
N ILE A 45 -8.42 -8.41 -3.46
CA ILE A 45 -8.36 -8.42 -1.99
C ILE A 45 -9.06 -7.20 -1.40
N THR A 46 -8.85 -6.02 -1.96
CA THR A 46 -9.57 -4.81 -1.56
C THR A 46 -11.08 -4.97 -1.76
N GLN A 47 -11.49 -5.58 -2.88
CA GLN A 47 -12.91 -5.85 -3.12
C GLN A 47 -13.50 -6.82 -2.10
N LYS A 48 -12.77 -7.89 -1.74
CA LYS A 48 -13.20 -8.86 -0.72
C LYS A 48 -13.26 -8.23 0.66
N LEU A 49 -12.25 -7.43 1.04
CA LEU A 49 -12.24 -6.67 2.29
C LEU A 49 -13.48 -5.77 2.37
N ALA A 50 -13.74 -4.97 1.35
CA ALA A 50 -14.92 -4.10 1.31
C ALA A 50 -16.23 -4.89 1.39
N ALA A 51 -16.33 -6.03 0.69
CA ALA A 51 -17.53 -6.88 0.71
C ALA A 51 -17.80 -7.49 2.09
N THR A 52 -16.78 -7.76 2.89
CA THR A 52 -16.92 -8.29 4.26
C THR A 52 -17.19 -7.17 5.26
N LEU A 53 -16.51 -6.05 5.13
CA LEU A 53 -16.54 -4.95 6.07
C LEU A 53 -17.84 -4.14 6.02
N LEU A 54 -18.29 -3.75 4.83
CA LEU A 54 -19.37 -2.77 4.66
C LEU A 54 -20.77 -3.26 5.14
N PRO A 55 -21.12 -4.54 5.09
CA PRO A 55 -22.38 -5.02 5.67
C PRO A 55 -22.44 -4.86 7.19
N VAL A 56 -21.31 -4.94 7.89
CA VAL A 56 -21.18 -4.88 9.34
C VAL A 56 -20.99 -3.43 9.82
N HIS A 57 -20.09 -2.68 9.17
CA HIS A 57 -19.71 -1.31 9.53
C HIS A 57 -20.29 -0.33 8.51
N LYS A 58 -21.58 0.01 8.66
CA LYS A 58 -22.36 0.79 7.68
C LYS A 58 -21.91 2.24 7.53
N ASP A 59 -21.23 2.79 8.53
CA ASP A 59 -20.67 4.14 8.56
C ASP A 59 -19.25 4.23 7.97
N THR A 60 -18.78 3.13 7.36
CA THR A 60 -17.43 3.02 6.80
C THR A 60 -17.48 2.98 5.29
N ALA A 61 -16.42 3.49 4.64
CA ALA A 61 -16.14 3.31 3.23
C ALA A 61 -14.72 2.76 3.03
N VAL A 62 -14.47 2.11 1.88
CA VAL A 62 -13.13 1.71 1.45
C VAL A 62 -12.76 2.51 0.20
N LEU A 63 -11.68 3.27 0.28
CA LEU A 63 -11.18 4.11 -0.80
C LEU A 63 -9.89 3.53 -1.35
N ALA A 64 -9.94 2.99 -2.56
CA ALA A 64 -8.79 2.51 -3.31
C ALA A 64 -8.40 3.55 -4.38
N PHE A 65 -7.13 3.60 -4.73
CA PHE A 65 -6.62 4.51 -5.75
C PHE A 65 -5.44 3.90 -6.50
N ASP A 66 -5.14 4.42 -7.69
CA ASP A 66 -3.97 4.02 -8.46
C ASP A 66 -2.77 4.90 -8.10
N TRP A 67 -1.63 4.29 -7.79
CA TRP A 67 -0.35 4.99 -7.66
C TRP A 67 0.09 5.58 -9.00
N PRO A 68 1.00 6.59 -9.03
CA PRO A 68 1.60 7.05 -10.27
C PRO A 68 2.11 5.91 -11.14
N CYS A 69 1.89 5.96 -12.44
CA CYS A 69 2.26 4.93 -13.42
C CYS A 69 1.55 3.58 -13.27
N HIS A 70 0.56 3.46 -12.39
CA HIS A 70 -0.19 2.21 -12.15
C HIS A 70 -1.65 2.35 -12.60
N GLY A 71 -2.28 1.18 -12.91
CA GLY A 71 -3.68 1.13 -13.25
C GLY A 71 -4.03 2.03 -14.44
N GLU A 72 -4.88 3.02 -14.23
CA GLU A 72 -5.31 4.01 -15.23
C GLU A 72 -4.54 5.33 -15.16
N ASP A 73 -3.52 5.43 -14.31
CA ASP A 73 -2.66 6.62 -14.27
C ASP A 73 -1.81 6.71 -15.54
N VAL A 74 -1.74 7.92 -16.09
CA VAL A 74 -1.07 8.17 -17.39
C VAL A 74 0.39 8.62 -17.24
N LYS A 75 0.91 8.77 -16.03
CA LYS A 75 2.30 9.14 -15.82
C LYS A 75 3.26 8.11 -16.39
N GLN A 76 4.39 8.58 -16.89
CA GLN A 76 5.40 7.73 -17.52
C GLN A 76 6.63 7.50 -16.64
N LYS A 77 6.88 8.40 -15.69
CA LYS A 77 8.01 8.30 -14.77
C LYS A 77 7.51 8.18 -13.35
N LEU A 78 7.82 7.05 -12.72
CA LEU A 78 7.52 6.81 -11.32
C LEU A 78 8.54 7.54 -10.45
N SER A 79 8.07 8.23 -9.40
CA SER A 79 8.89 8.84 -8.35
C SER A 79 8.23 8.66 -6.98
N LEU A 80 9.04 8.57 -5.93
CA LEU A 80 8.52 8.49 -4.55
C LEU A 80 7.83 9.81 -4.15
N GLN A 81 8.31 10.94 -4.64
CA GLN A 81 7.68 12.24 -4.39
C GLN A 81 6.25 12.29 -4.94
N ASP A 82 6.02 11.79 -6.16
CA ASP A 82 4.67 11.71 -6.71
C ASP A 82 3.79 10.73 -5.91
N CYS A 83 4.34 9.60 -5.46
CA CYS A 83 3.60 8.67 -4.59
C CYS A 83 3.16 9.35 -3.29
N THR A 84 4.04 10.09 -2.62
CA THR A 84 3.70 10.86 -1.42
C THR A 84 2.58 11.88 -1.70
N ARG A 85 2.68 12.64 -2.79
CA ARG A 85 1.64 13.61 -3.18
C ARG A 85 0.29 12.95 -3.47
N TYR A 86 0.27 11.77 -4.12
CA TYR A 86 -0.95 11.02 -4.38
C TYR A 86 -1.61 10.57 -3.08
N LEU A 87 -0.84 10.04 -2.14
CA LEU A 87 -1.36 9.63 -0.83
C LEU A 87 -1.93 10.82 -0.06
N GLU A 88 -1.20 11.94 0.02
CA GLU A 88 -1.66 13.17 0.67
C GLU A 88 -2.97 13.69 0.05
N THR A 89 -3.07 13.71 -1.28
CA THR A 89 -4.28 14.12 -2.01
C THR A 89 -5.47 13.24 -1.65
N VAL A 90 -5.29 11.92 -1.58
CA VAL A 90 -6.37 10.98 -1.23
C VAL A 90 -6.74 11.07 0.24
N VAL A 91 -5.78 11.28 1.14
CA VAL A 91 -6.01 11.55 2.58
C VAL A 91 -6.85 12.80 2.76
N GLN A 92 -6.49 13.91 2.11
CA GLN A 92 -7.24 15.16 2.19
C GLN A 92 -8.68 15.01 1.63
N TYR A 93 -8.84 14.28 0.53
CA TYR A 93 -10.16 13.97 -0.02
C TYR A 93 -11.01 13.15 0.97
N ALA A 94 -10.43 12.13 1.59
CA ALA A 94 -11.14 11.31 2.57
C ALA A 94 -11.58 12.15 3.78
N ARG A 95 -10.71 13.02 4.28
CA ARG A 95 -11.02 13.91 5.41
C ARG A 95 -12.09 14.95 5.05
N HIS A 96 -11.87 15.73 3.99
CA HIS A 96 -12.65 16.93 3.73
C HIS A 96 -13.88 16.70 2.85
N THR A 97 -13.79 15.74 1.90
CA THR A 97 -14.90 15.49 0.97
C THR A 97 -15.78 14.33 1.40
N LEU A 98 -15.19 13.23 1.90
CA LEU A 98 -15.97 12.11 2.42
C LEU A 98 -16.38 12.30 3.87
N GLY A 99 -15.79 13.27 4.58
CA GLY A 99 -16.12 13.60 5.97
C GLY A 99 -15.59 12.61 7.00
N ALA A 100 -14.52 11.87 6.67
CA ALA A 100 -13.94 10.88 7.55
C ALA A 100 -13.40 11.52 8.83
N LYS A 101 -13.89 11.07 9.98
CA LYS A 101 -13.38 11.42 11.31
C LYS A 101 -12.17 10.55 11.65
N ALA A 102 -12.25 9.26 11.32
CA ALA A 102 -11.19 8.27 11.47
C ALA A 102 -10.70 7.79 10.10
N LEU A 103 -9.37 7.75 9.92
CA LEU A 103 -8.74 7.14 8.77
C LEU A 103 -8.00 5.88 9.20
N LEU A 104 -8.24 4.81 8.47
CA LEU A 104 -7.55 3.53 8.59
C LEU A 104 -6.81 3.27 7.27
N ALA A 105 -5.71 2.54 7.29
CA ALA A 105 -5.01 2.19 6.06
C ALA A 105 -4.70 0.70 5.96
N SER A 106 -4.87 0.15 4.77
CA SER A 106 -4.40 -1.20 4.44
C SER A 106 -3.38 -1.12 3.32
N GLY A 107 -2.12 -1.44 3.61
CA GLY A 107 -1.00 -1.39 2.68
C GLY A 107 -0.50 -2.77 2.29
N ASN A 108 -0.29 -3.00 0.99
CA ASN A 108 0.23 -4.26 0.48
C ASN A 108 1.57 -4.05 -0.22
N SER A 109 2.62 -4.78 0.16
CA SER A 109 3.91 -4.75 -0.52
C SER A 109 4.43 -3.31 -0.69
N PHE A 110 4.58 -2.81 -1.91
CA PHE A 110 4.95 -1.42 -2.21
C PHE A 110 4.03 -0.39 -1.55
N GLY A 111 2.72 -0.65 -1.47
CA GLY A 111 1.78 0.22 -0.75
C GLY A 111 2.08 0.26 0.76
N GLY A 112 2.55 -0.85 1.33
CA GLY A 112 3.04 -0.89 2.72
C GLY A 112 4.32 -0.09 2.92
N TYR A 113 5.29 -0.21 1.99
CA TYR A 113 6.49 0.64 1.97
C TYR A 113 6.13 2.14 1.93
N LEU A 114 5.20 2.53 1.08
CA LEU A 114 4.81 3.94 0.94
C LEU A 114 4.07 4.48 2.17
N LEU A 115 3.28 3.65 2.85
CA LEU A 115 2.65 4.02 4.12
C LEU A 115 3.69 4.21 5.23
N LEU A 116 4.65 3.29 5.37
CA LEU A 116 5.76 3.42 6.32
C LEU A 116 6.60 4.66 6.02
N LYS A 117 6.92 4.89 4.73
CA LYS A 117 7.61 6.12 4.33
C LYS A 117 6.85 7.38 4.73
N HIS A 118 5.53 7.39 4.53
CA HIS A 118 4.69 8.51 4.92
C HIS A 118 4.69 8.74 6.44
N LEU A 119 4.56 7.67 7.24
CA LEU A 119 4.62 7.73 8.70
C LEU A 119 5.91 8.39 9.22
N TYR A 120 7.04 8.09 8.61
CA TYR A 120 8.32 8.65 9.03
C TYR A 120 8.48 10.13 8.64
N GLU A 121 8.01 10.51 7.45
CA GLU A 121 8.26 11.83 6.88
C GLU A 121 7.20 12.89 7.24
N LYS A 122 6.02 12.44 7.67
CA LYS A 122 4.83 13.28 7.85
C LYS A 122 4.12 12.98 9.16
N GLU A 123 3.24 13.89 9.56
CA GLU A 123 2.27 13.63 10.62
C GLU A 123 1.36 12.46 10.21
N ASN A 124 1.18 11.49 11.12
CA ASN A 124 0.34 10.32 10.86
C ASN A 124 -1.16 10.69 10.80
N PRO A 125 -1.83 10.52 9.65
CA PRO A 125 -3.25 10.76 9.54
C PRO A 125 -4.12 9.55 9.95
N PHE A 126 -3.50 8.37 10.18
CA PHE A 126 -4.20 7.11 10.37
C PHE A 126 -4.25 6.69 11.84
N GLU A 127 -5.40 6.18 12.28
CA GLU A 127 -5.55 5.61 13.61
C GLU A 127 -4.96 4.20 13.69
N LYS A 128 -5.13 3.39 12.60
CA LYS A 128 -4.58 2.04 12.48
C LYS A 128 -4.12 1.77 11.05
N ILE A 129 -3.00 1.09 10.91
CA ILE A 129 -2.38 0.71 9.65
C ILE A 129 -2.13 -0.79 9.63
N LEU A 130 -2.79 -1.50 8.72
CA LEU A 130 -2.58 -2.92 8.49
C LEU A 130 -1.69 -3.12 7.27
N LEU A 131 -0.54 -3.73 7.45
CA LEU A 131 0.42 -4.01 6.40
C LEU A 131 0.43 -5.50 6.06
N ARG A 132 0.28 -5.83 4.78
CA ARG A 132 0.42 -7.21 4.29
C ARG A 132 1.66 -7.32 3.43
N CYS A 133 2.61 -8.15 3.87
CA CYS A 133 3.88 -8.37 3.20
C CYS A 133 4.54 -7.05 2.77
N PRO A 134 4.74 -6.09 3.70
CA PRO A 134 5.27 -4.79 3.33
C PRO A 134 6.67 -4.92 2.73
N ALA A 135 6.92 -4.21 1.64
CA ALA A 135 8.22 -4.24 0.97
C ALA A 135 9.26 -3.39 1.72
N VAL A 136 9.56 -3.75 2.97
CA VAL A 136 10.52 -3.01 3.80
C VAL A 136 11.89 -2.90 3.13
N CYS A 137 12.30 -3.93 2.36
CA CYS A 137 13.51 -3.95 1.52
C CYS A 137 13.19 -3.65 0.04
N MET A 138 12.42 -2.57 -0.23
CA MET A 138 11.87 -2.30 -1.57
C MET A 138 12.92 -2.19 -2.68
N TYR A 139 14.10 -1.63 -2.40
CA TYR A 139 15.19 -1.57 -3.38
C TYR A 139 15.62 -2.97 -3.83
N GLN A 140 15.87 -3.88 -2.88
CA GLN A 140 16.28 -5.26 -3.16
C GLN A 140 15.15 -6.01 -3.88
N ALA A 141 13.92 -5.89 -3.42
CA ALA A 141 12.76 -6.52 -4.04
C ALA A 141 12.57 -6.06 -5.50
N LEU A 142 12.78 -4.77 -5.79
CA LEU A 142 12.71 -4.24 -7.15
C LEU A 142 13.83 -4.83 -8.02
N MET A 143 15.07 -4.79 -7.55
CA MET A 143 16.24 -5.14 -8.36
C MET A 143 16.37 -6.65 -8.60
N GLN A 144 15.99 -7.47 -7.62
CA GLN A 144 16.14 -8.92 -7.68
C GLN A 144 14.89 -9.65 -8.13
N GLY A 145 13.69 -9.13 -7.77
CA GLY A 145 12.42 -9.82 -7.98
C GLY A 145 11.52 -9.24 -9.06
N ILE A 146 11.65 -7.95 -9.40
CA ILE A 146 10.69 -7.24 -10.24
C ILE A 146 11.29 -6.77 -11.56
N VAL A 147 12.52 -6.26 -11.56
CA VAL A 147 13.21 -5.83 -12.79
C VAL A 147 13.55 -7.05 -13.62
N LYS A 148 13.23 -6.99 -14.91
CA LYS A 148 13.51 -8.10 -15.83
C LYS A 148 14.99 -8.40 -15.90
N SER A 149 15.32 -9.69 -15.90
CA SER A 149 16.69 -10.16 -16.08
C SER A 149 17.35 -9.52 -17.31
N GLY A 150 18.59 -9.07 -17.15
CA GLY A 150 19.38 -8.43 -18.21
C GLY A 150 19.08 -6.94 -18.43
N GLN A 151 18.07 -6.35 -17.80
CA GLN A 151 17.74 -4.93 -17.94
C GLN A 151 18.33 -4.03 -16.83
N ALA A 152 18.82 -4.62 -15.74
CA ALA A 152 19.42 -3.88 -14.62
C ALA A 152 20.58 -2.96 -15.07
N GLU A 153 21.42 -3.39 -16.03
CA GLU A 153 22.51 -2.57 -16.58
C GLU A 153 21.99 -1.33 -17.33
N SER A 154 20.81 -1.42 -17.95
CA SER A 154 20.20 -0.28 -18.65
C SER A 154 19.79 0.84 -17.69
N LEU A 155 19.51 0.51 -16.42
CA LEU A 155 19.21 1.49 -15.37
C LEU A 155 20.39 2.39 -15.00
N LYS A 156 21.62 2.01 -15.40
CA LYS A 156 22.80 2.87 -15.23
C LYS A 156 22.82 4.06 -16.20
N LYS A 157 22.01 4.00 -17.27
CA LYS A 157 21.91 5.08 -18.25
C LYS A 157 20.90 6.11 -17.75
N LYS A 158 21.29 7.38 -17.73
CA LYS A 158 20.43 8.51 -17.37
C LYS A 158 19.17 8.50 -18.25
N ASP A 159 18.01 8.66 -17.61
CA ASP A 159 16.67 8.69 -18.25
C ASP A 159 16.23 7.41 -18.98
N ALA A 160 16.99 6.31 -18.90
CA ALA A 160 16.53 5.04 -19.43
C ALA A 160 15.30 4.54 -18.64
N LEU A 161 14.25 4.16 -19.37
CA LEU A 161 13.09 3.49 -18.81
C LEU A 161 13.22 1.99 -19.02
N VAL A 162 13.25 1.24 -17.93
CA VAL A 162 13.36 -0.22 -17.93
C VAL A 162 12.02 -0.84 -17.57
N GLY A 163 11.59 -1.82 -18.36
CA GLY A 163 10.38 -2.57 -18.10
C GLY A 163 10.54 -3.49 -16.89
N THR A 164 9.44 -3.75 -16.22
CA THR A 164 9.34 -4.74 -15.15
C THR A 164 8.35 -5.84 -15.53
N ASP A 165 8.34 -6.94 -14.80
CA ASP A 165 7.35 -8.01 -14.98
C ASP A 165 5.93 -7.54 -14.68
N LYS A 166 5.77 -6.41 -13.99
CA LYS A 166 4.47 -5.80 -13.64
C LYS A 166 3.98 -4.78 -14.67
N LYS A 167 4.59 -4.69 -15.84
CA LYS A 167 4.26 -3.72 -16.90
C LYS A 167 4.49 -2.25 -16.49
N ILE A 168 5.17 -2.00 -15.39
CA ILE A 168 5.59 -0.66 -14.97
C ILE A 168 6.99 -0.41 -15.50
N ARG A 169 7.27 0.82 -15.91
CA ARG A 169 8.61 1.24 -16.34
C ARG A 169 9.26 2.06 -15.24
N VAL A 170 10.46 1.69 -14.86
CA VAL A 170 11.26 2.39 -13.86
C VAL A 170 12.50 3.00 -14.50
N CYS A 171 13.01 4.06 -13.92
CA CYS A 171 14.25 4.73 -14.36
C CYS A 171 15.29 4.74 -13.24
N ALA A 172 16.53 5.09 -13.58
CA ALA A 172 17.64 5.17 -12.63
C ALA A 172 17.33 6.10 -11.45
N ALA A 173 16.67 7.22 -11.71
CA ALA A 173 16.29 8.18 -10.66
C ALA A 173 15.38 7.53 -9.59
N PHE A 174 14.38 6.76 -10.01
CA PHE A 174 13.50 6.05 -9.07
C PHE A 174 14.26 4.98 -8.25
N VAL A 175 15.20 4.28 -8.90
CA VAL A 175 16.05 3.29 -8.19
C VAL A 175 16.93 3.98 -7.15
N GLU A 176 17.46 5.15 -7.47
CA GLU A 176 18.26 5.95 -6.54
C GLU A 176 17.42 6.52 -5.39
N GLU A 177 16.19 6.98 -5.69
CA GLU A 177 15.23 7.38 -4.66
C GLU A 177 14.98 6.22 -3.67
N LEU A 178 14.76 4.98 -4.15
CA LEU A 178 14.57 3.82 -3.27
C LEU A 178 15.81 3.51 -2.41
N ARG A 179 17.01 3.66 -2.99
CA ARG A 179 18.26 3.45 -2.24
C ARG A 179 18.44 4.47 -1.12
N ASN A 180 18.08 5.75 -1.40
CA ASN A 180 18.20 6.84 -0.44
C ASN A 180 17.06 6.86 0.59
N ASN A 181 16.00 6.09 0.36
CA ASN A 181 14.86 5.92 1.26
C ASN A 181 14.76 4.46 1.73
N ASP A 182 15.85 3.96 2.29
CA ASP A 182 15.88 2.63 2.93
C ASP A 182 15.22 2.71 4.30
N ILE A 183 13.93 2.37 4.35
CA ILE A 183 13.11 2.45 5.55
C ILE A 183 13.53 1.47 6.65
N THR A 184 14.39 0.48 6.36
CA THR A 184 14.91 -0.44 7.38
C THR A 184 15.88 0.24 8.33
N THR A 185 16.37 1.43 7.99
CA THR A 185 17.26 2.24 8.82
C THR A 185 16.52 3.31 9.64
N TRP A 186 15.19 3.39 9.52
CA TRP A 186 14.38 4.40 10.16
C TRP A 186 13.73 3.88 11.44
N ASP A 187 13.38 4.79 12.35
CA ASP A 187 12.79 4.49 13.66
C ASP A 187 11.27 4.69 13.61
N TYR A 188 10.52 3.62 13.92
CA TYR A 188 9.05 3.60 13.99
C TYR A 188 8.54 3.26 15.40
N THR A 189 9.38 3.27 16.42
CA THR A 189 8.99 2.88 17.80
C THR A 189 7.82 3.71 18.35
N ASN A 190 7.66 4.95 17.90
CA ASN A 190 6.52 5.80 18.25
C ASN A 190 5.20 5.43 17.58
N HIS A 191 5.21 4.43 16.67
CA HIS A 191 4.05 3.98 15.91
C HIS A 191 3.69 2.51 16.18
N SER A 192 4.25 1.93 17.25
CA SER A 192 4.04 0.51 17.59
C SER A 192 2.56 0.14 17.79
N ASP A 193 1.78 1.02 18.39
CA ASP A 193 0.36 0.78 18.64
C ASP A 193 -0.54 0.98 17.41
N GLU A 194 0.01 1.60 16.36
CA GLU A 194 -0.75 2.01 15.16
C GLU A 194 -0.54 1.08 13.97
N VAL A 195 0.48 0.21 14.02
CA VAL A 195 0.90 -0.61 12.89
C VAL A 195 0.85 -2.10 13.24
N LEU A 196 0.10 -2.87 12.45
CA LEU A 196 0.12 -4.34 12.47
C LEU A 196 0.63 -4.88 11.13
N ILE A 197 1.58 -5.81 11.18
CA ILE A 197 2.14 -6.47 10.01
C ILE A 197 1.62 -7.92 9.92
N LEU A 198 1.11 -8.32 8.75
CA LEU A 198 0.84 -9.72 8.40
C LEU A 198 1.84 -10.16 7.36
N GLN A 199 2.74 -11.10 7.73
CA GLN A 199 3.81 -11.59 6.86
C GLN A 199 3.62 -13.07 6.54
N GLY A 200 3.61 -13.40 5.25
CA GLY A 200 3.54 -14.79 4.80
C GLY A 200 4.85 -15.53 5.02
N THR A 201 4.80 -16.76 5.60
CA THR A 201 6.01 -17.55 5.84
C THR A 201 6.61 -18.16 4.55
N LYS A 202 5.86 -18.12 3.43
CA LYS A 202 6.31 -18.52 2.08
C LYS A 202 6.37 -17.33 1.11
N ASP A 203 6.61 -16.13 1.62
CA ASP A 203 6.78 -14.95 0.77
C ASP A 203 8.07 -15.07 -0.05
N GLU A 204 7.90 -15.24 -1.37
CA GLU A 204 8.98 -15.43 -2.32
C GLU A 204 9.66 -14.12 -2.75
N LEU A 205 9.07 -12.97 -2.40
CA LEU A 205 9.55 -11.66 -2.83
C LEU A 205 10.16 -10.85 -1.69
N ILE A 206 9.52 -10.87 -0.52
CA ILE A 206 9.97 -10.17 0.68
C ILE A 206 10.24 -11.23 1.77
N PRO A 207 11.51 -11.54 2.05
CA PRO A 207 11.86 -12.59 3.01
C PRO A 207 11.25 -12.33 4.39
N HIS A 208 10.67 -13.38 4.98
CA HIS A 208 9.99 -13.31 6.27
C HIS A 208 10.92 -12.80 7.38
N ASP A 209 12.16 -13.29 7.43
CA ASP A 209 13.17 -12.90 8.42
C ASP A 209 13.56 -11.42 8.33
N VAL A 210 13.57 -10.84 7.13
CA VAL A 210 13.83 -9.41 6.93
C VAL A 210 12.71 -8.56 7.53
N VAL A 211 11.44 -8.96 7.34
CA VAL A 211 10.29 -8.25 7.91
C VAL A 211 10.22 -8.45 9.43
N GLN A 212 10.55 -9.66 9.92
CA GLN A 212 10.60 -9.93 11.35
C GLN A 212 11.66 -9.04 12.03
N ALA A 213 12.89 -9.00 11.49
CA ALA A 213 13.94 -8.15 12.03
C ALA A 213 13.55 -6.66 12.04
N PHE A 214 12.86 -6.19 10.99
CA PHE A 214 12.33 -4.83 10.94
C PHE A 214 11.26 -4.59 12.02
N ALA A 215 10.35 -5.53 12.20
CA ALA A 215 9.29 -5.43 13.22
C ALA A 215 9.90 -5.43 14.64
N ASP A 216 10.82 -6.36 14.92
CA ASP A 216 11.49 -6.47 16.22
C ASP A 216 12.27 -5.20 16.57
N GLN A 217 13.02 -4.65 15.60
CA GLN A 217 13.79 -3.41 15.78
C GLN A 217 12.92 -2.23 16.18
N ASN A 218 11.68 -2.19 15.67
CA ASN A 218 10.77 -1.07 15.85
C ASN A 218 9.65 -1.34 16.86
N GLY A 219 9.63 -2.52 17.51
CA GLY A 219 8.56 -2.89 18.44
C GLY A 219 7.17 -2.98 17.79
N LEU A 220 7.12 -3.26 16.47
CA LEU A 220 5.86 -3.39 15.73
C LEU A 220 5.29 -4.79 15.88
N ASP A 221 3.98 -4.87 16.05
CA ASP A 221 3.29 -6.16 16.06
C ASP A 221 3.35 -6.83 14.68
N MET A 222 3.80 -8.08 14.65
CA MET A 222 3.83 -8.88 13.43
C MET A 222 3.21 -10.26 13.66
N ILE A 223 2.31 -10.64 12.76
CA ILE A 223 1.70 -11.98 12.71
C ILE A 223 2.26 -12.72 11.50
N SER A 224 2.92 -13.85 11.77
CA SER A 224 3.36 -14.80 10.74
C SER A 224 2.18 -15.62 10.25
N VAL A 225 1.80 -15.45 8.98
CA VAL A 225 0.72 -16.22 8.36
C VAL A 225 1.31 -17.45 7.71
N GLU A 226 1.11 -18.60 8.35
CA GLU A 226 1.73 -19.87 7.97
C GLU A 226 1.33 -20.29 6.54
N ASN A 227 2.32 -20.67 5.72
CA ASN A 227 2.16 -21.08 4.33
C ASN A 227 1.57 -20.02 3.36
N ALA A 228 1.43 -18.77 3.77
CA ALA A 228 1.01 -17.71 2.87
C ALA A 228 2.17 -17.23 1.98
N ASP A 229 1.90 -17.07 0.69
CA ASP A 229 2.80 -16.46 -0.29
C ASP A 229 2.68 -14.92 -0.27
N HIS A 230 3.54 -14.21 -1.00
CA HIS A 230 3.53 -12.74 -1.07
C HIS A 230 2.16 -12.13 -1.39
N ARG A 231 1.34 -12.80 -2.16
CA ARG A 231 0.03 -12.29 -2.62
C ARG A 231 -1.15 -12.85 -1.84
N PHE A 232 -0.92 -13.79 -0.94
CA PHE A 232 -2.00 -14.52 -0.26
C PHE A 232 -3.00 -15.10 -1.28
N ARG A 233 -2.46 -15.79 -2.32
CA ARG A 233 -3.25 -16.37 -3.42
C ARG A 233 -4.19 -17.47 -2.98
N ASP A 234 -3.82 -18.22 -1.94
CA ASP A 234 -4.70 -19.21 -1.32
C ASP A 234 -5.95 -18.52 -0.76
N PRO A 235 -7.16 -18.95 -1.14
CA PRO A 235 -8.41 -18.41 -0.62
C PRO A 235 -8.51 -18.44 0.91
N VAL A 236 -7.93 -19.45 1.57
CA VAL A 236 -7.89 -19.56 3.04
C VAL A 236 -7.03 -18.41 3.60
N LYS A 237 -5.85 -18.19 3.02
CA LYS A 237 -4.95 -17.10 3.44
C LYS A 237 -5.51 -15.71 3.15
N THR A 238 -6.22 -15.56 2.03
CA THR A 238 -6.99 -14.34 1.76
C THR A 238 -8.05 -14.10 2.85
N ARG A 239 -8.74 -15.15 3.30
CA ARG A 239 -9.74 -15.07 4.37
C ARG A 239 -9.09 -14.68 5.69
N GLU A 240 -8.01 -15.36 6.09
CA GLU A 240 -7.25 -15.03 7.29
C GLU A 240 -6.85 -13.55 7.33
N PHE A 241 -6.33 -13.01 6.20
CA PHE A 241 -6.03 -11.57 6.09
C PHE A 241 -7.25 -10.68 6.37
N ILE A 242 -8.40 -11.04 5.80
CA ILE A 242 -9.63 -10.25 5.98
C ILE A 242 -10.12 -10.33 7.43
N ASP A 243 -10.06 -11.50 8.04
CA ASP A 243 -10.48 -11.72 9.43
C ASP A 243 -9.58 -10.91 10.39
N TYR A 244 -8.26 -10.90 10.19
CA TYR A 244 -7.33 -10.01 10.91
C TYR A 244 -7.61 -8.54 10.67
N ALA A 245 -7.94 -8.14 9.44
CA ALA A 245 -8.27 -6.76 9.14
C ALA A 245 -9.54 -6.30 9.86
N MET A 246 -10.56 -7.17 9.92
CA MET A 246 -11.81 -6.89 10.63
C MET A 246 -11.56 -6.74 12.13
N GLN A 247 -10.80 -7.65 12.72
CA GLN A 247 -10.45 -7.60 14.13
C GLN A 247 -9.63 -6.35 14.44
N TYR A 248 -8.53 -6.13 13.72
CA TYR A 248 -7.61 -5.04 14.01
C TYR A 248 -8.23 -3.65 13.83
N PHE A 249 -9.06 -3.45 12.83
CA PHE A 249 -9.63 -2.13 12.54
C PHE A 249 -10.81 -1.76 13.44
N PHE A 250 -11.51 -2.73 14.05
CA PHE A 250 -12.78 -2.47 14.69
C PHE A 250 -12.92 -3.02 16.13
N GLU A 251 -11.93 -3.75 16.62
CA GLU A 251 -11.80 -4.19 18.02
C GLU A 251 -10.64 -3.46 18.72
#